data_0d92699cb5c7bd04fda205af5f99505a
#
_entry.id   0d92699cb5c7bd04fda205af5f99505a
#
_cell.length_a   1.000
_cell.length_b   1.000
_cell.length_c   1.000
_cell.angle_alpha   90.00
_cell.angle_beta   90.00
_cell.angle_gamma   90.00
#
_symmetry.space_group_name_H-M   'P 1'
#
loop_
_entity.id
_entity.type
_entity.pdbx_description
1 polymer ?
#
loop_
_entity_poly.entity_id
_entity_poly.type
_entity_poly.pdbx_seq_one_letter_code
_entity_poly.pdbx_strand_id
1 'polypeptide(L)'
;MIFTESLKKNSDFQLVFKNGKSKANKYFIMYVLKNDSDKNSLGISVSKKVGNSVIRHRIKRLVKESYRLHEDLFNSGLNIVVIARKGADELDFYQTEKSLMHLMKLHKILN
;
A
#
# COMPACT_ATOMS: atom_id res chain seq x y z
N MET A 1 -3.91 -0.60 -13.28
CA MET A 1 -3.84 -1.89 -12.56
C MET A 1 -4.90 -2.81 -13.14
N ILE A 2 -4.49 -4.01 -13.56
CA ILE A 2 -5.38 -4.95 -14.26
C ILE A 2 -6.12 -5.85 -13.27
N PHE A 3 -5.43 -6.27 -12.20
CA PHE A 3 -5.94 -7.26 -11.25
C PHE A 3 -6.30 -6.66 -9.89
N THR A 4 -6.27 -5.35 -9.78
CA THR A 4 -6.43 -4.67 -8.49
C THR A 4 -7.44 -3.54 -8.62
N GLU A 5 -8.33 -3.46 -7.63
CA GLU A 5 -9.30 -2.39 -7.50
C GLU A 5 -8.85 -1.43 -6.41
N SER A 6 -9.26 -0.16 -6.51
CA SER A 6 -8.99 0.81 -5.47
C SER A 6 -9.93 0.60 -4.28
N LEU A 7 -9.37 0.58 -3.09
CA LEU A 7 -10.13 0.56 -1.85
C LEU A 7 -10.60 1.99 -1.57
N LYS A 8 -11.90 2.22 -1.51
CA LYS A 8 -12.47 3.58 -1.44
C LYS A 8 -13.27 3.86 -0.19
N LYS A 9 -14.00 2.85 0.32
CA LYS A 9 -14.90 3.05 1.45
C LYS A 9 -14.14 3.04 2.77
N ASN A 10 -14.49 3.95 3.66
CA ASN A 10 -13.90 4.04 4.99
C ASN A 10 -14.09 2.75 5.78
N SER A 11 -15.26 2.12 5.63
CA SER A 11 -15.54 0.82 6.26
C SER A 11 -14.59 -0.29 5.81
N ASP A 12 -14.19 -0.26 4.54
CA ASP A 12 -13.24 -1.26 4.01
C ASP A 12 -11.84 -1.07 4.58
N PHE A 13 -11.41 0.19 4.73
CA PHE A 13 -10.14 0.49 5.41
C PHE A 13 -10.16 0.02 6.86
N GLN A 14 -11.25 0.30 7.57
CA GLN A 14 -11.38 -0.10 8.98
C GLN A 14 -11.35 -1.61 9.15
N LEU A 15 -11.97 -2.34 8.24
CA LEU A 15 -11.95 -3.80 8.26
C LEU A 15 -10.53 -4.34 8.13
N VAL A 16 -9.73 -3.77 7.24
CA VAL A 16 -8.33 -4.17 7.04
C VAL A 16 -7.49 -3.83 8.27
N PHE A 17 -7.69 -2.64 8.85
CA PHE A 17 -6.96 -2.25 10.06
C PHE A 17 -7.28 -3.16 11.24
N LYS A 18 -8.54 -3.58 11.37
CA LYS A 18 -8.98 -4.41 12.50
C LYS A 18 -8.54 -5.85 12.38
N ASN A 19 -8.59 -6.43 11.17
CA ASN A 19 -8.43 -7.87 10.98
C ASN A 19 -7.16 -8.26 10.21
N GLY A 20 -6.51 -7.31 9.53
CA GLY A 20 -5.32 -7.56 8.74
C GLY A 20 -4.06 -7.68 9.59
N LYS A 21 -3.04 -8.26 8.99
CA LYS A 21 -1.69 -8.28 9.58
C LYS A 21 -0.94 -7.04 9.12
N SER A 22 -0.16 -6.43 10.01
CA SER A 22 0.64 -5.25 9.68
C SER A 22 2.12 -5.53 9.78
N LYS A 23 2.87 -4.93 8.88
CA LYS A 23 4.33 -4.84 8.93
C LYS A 23 4.72 -3.40 8.65
N ALA A 24 5.79 -2.95 9.27
CA ALA A 24 6.22 -1.56 9.12
C ALA A 24 7.71 -1.48 8.87
N ASN A 25 8.10 -0.43 8.16
CA ASN A 25 9.49 -0.01 8.07
C ASN A 25 9.55 1.50 8.37
N LYS A 26 10.68 2.14 8.06
CA LYS A 26 10.87 3.55 8.38
C LYS A 26 9.85 4.48 7.71
N TYR A 27 9.39 4.13 6.50
CA TYR A 27 8.61 5.05 5.67
C TYR A 27 7.16 4.66 5.49
N PHE A 28 6.82 3.38 5.64
CA PHE A 28 5.48 2.88 5.38
C PHE A 28 5.06 1.83 6.39
N ILE A 29 3.74 1.72 6.55
CA ILE A 29 3.11 0.60 7.24
C ILE A 29 2.22 -0.08 6.21
N MET A 30 2.28 -1.40 6.11
CA MET A 30 1.45 -2.15 5.18
C MET A 30 0.59 -3.15 5.94
N TYR A 31 -0.73 -3.05 5.74
CA TYR A 31 -1.70 -4.01 6.25
C TYR A 31 -2.12 -4.91 5.11
N VAL A 32 -2.25 -6.20 5.39
CA VAL A 32 -2.71 -7.18 4.41
C VAL A 32 -3.77 -8.06 5.06
N LEU A 33 -4.91 -8.18 4.38
CA LEU A 33 -6.02 -9.03 4.80
C LEU A 33 -6.47 -9.86 3.59
N LYS A 34 -6.60 -11.18 3.78
CA LYS A 34 -7.16 -12.04 2.73
C LYS A 34 -8.63 -11.71 2.52
N ASN A 35 -9.05 -11.67 1.26
CA ASN A 35 -10.47 -11.55 0.91
C ASN A 35 -10.91 -12.82 0.18
N ASP A 36 -12.23 -12.94 -0.06
CA ASP A 36 -12.79 -14.13 -0.71
C ASP A 36 -12.89 -13.98 -2.24
N SER A 37 -12.16 -13.04 -2.80
CA SER A 37 -12.15 -12.72 -4.22
C SER A 37 -10.87 -13.21 -4.87
N ASP A 38 -10.85 -13.26 -6.19
CA ASP A 38 -9.64 -13.50 -6.96
C ASP A 38 -8.92 -12.19 -7.34
N LYS A 39 -9.45 -11.06 -6.89
CA LYS A 39 -8.87 -9.73 -7.13
C LYS A 39 -8.28 -9.15 -5.87
N ASN A 40 -7.27 -8.32 -6.06
CA ASN A 40 -6.69 -7.51 -4.98
C ASN A 40 -7.39 -6.16 -4.88
N SER A 41 -7.34 -5.57 -3.70
CA SER A 41 -7.75 -4.19 -3.48
C SER A 41 -6.59 -3.43 -2.84
N LEU A 42 -6.34 -2.23 -3.30
CA LEU A 42 -5.26 -1.39 -2.79
C LEU A 42 -5.83 -0.08 -2.27
N GLY A 43 -5.55 0.21 -1.01
CA GLY A 43 -5.84 1.50 -0.40
C GLY A 43 -4.56 2.18 0.04
N ILE A 44 -4.49 3.48 -0.11
CA ILE A 44 -3.32 4.27 0.26
C ILE A 44 -3.78 5.41 1.15
N SER A 45 -3.20 5.51 2.33
CA SER A 45 -3.55 6.55 3.29
C SER A 45 -2.33 7.41 3.60
N VAL A 46 -2.47 8.72 3.40
CA VAL A 46 -1.42 9.69 3.72
C VAL A 46 -2.06 10.82 4.52
N SER A 47 -1.66 10.96 5.78
CA SER A 47 -2.24 11.98 6.65
C SER A 47 -1.66 13.36 6.35
N LYS A 48 -2.36 14.39 6.82
CA LYS A 48 -1.92 15.79 6.70
C LYS A 48 -0.59 16.06 7.42
N LYS A 49 -0.23 15.21 8.38
CA LYS A 49 1.04 15.32 9.11
C LYS A 49 2.26 15.02 8.24
N VAL A 50 2.08 14.28 7.15
CA VAL A 50 3.16 13.93 6.23
C VAL A 50 3.49 15.09 5.29
N GLY A 51 2.48 15.84 4.87
CA GLY A 51 2.67 16.98 4.00
C GLY A 51 1.35 17.57 3.52
N ASN A 52 1.45 18.62 2.71
CA ASN A 52 0.29 19.27 2.11
C ASN A 52 -0.36 18.39 1.03
N SER A 53 -1.43 18.88 0.40
CA SER A 53 -2.19 18.08 -0.57
C SER A 53 -1.36 17.70 -1.79
N VAL A 54 -0.46 18.55 -2.24
CA VAL A 54 0.44 18.24 -3.38
C VAL A 54 1.40 17.11 -3.04
N ILE A 55 2.00 17.18 -1.86
CA ILE A 55 2.92 16.15 -1.37
C ILE A 55 2.18 14.83 -1.17
N ARG A 56 1.02 14.86 -0.54
CA ARG A 56 0.22 13.65 -0.31
C ARG A 56 -0.18 12.98 -1.62
N HIS A 57 -0.58 13.77 -2.61
CA HIS A 57 -0.95 13.25 -3.93
C HIS A 57 0.26 12.60 -4.62
N ARG A 58 1.43 13.25 -4.53
CA ARG A 58 2.68 12.70 -5.07
C ARG A 58 3.01 11.34 -4.46
N ILE A 59 2.93 11.21 -3.14
CA ILE A 59 3.21 9.96 -2.43
C ILE A 59 2.25 8.86 -2.90
N LYS A 60 0.97 9.15 -2.97
CA LYS A 60 -0.03 8.18 -3.45
C LYS A 60 0.29 7.71 -4.87
N ARG A 61 0.70 8.63 -5.74
CA ARG A 61 1.06 8.30 -7.11
C ARG A 61 2.30 7.41 -7.18
N LEU A 62 3.33 7.69 -6.39
CA LEU A 62 4.54 6.88 -6.35
C LEU A 62 4.27 5.47 -5.82
N VAL A 63 3.45 5.35 -4.78
CA VAL A 63 3.06 4.06 -4.22
C VAL A 63 2.26 3.26 -5.25
N LYS A 64 1.29 3.90 -5.87
CA LYS A 64 0.43 3.27 -6.89
C LYS A 64 1.25 2.77 -8.08
N GLU A 65 2.18 3.58 -8.56
CA GLU A 65 3.04 3.22 -9.70
C GLU A 65 3.97 2.06 -9.33
N SER A 66 4.56 2.10 -8.15
CA SER A 66 5.40 1.02 -7.65
C SER A 66 4.62 -0.30 -7.57
N TYR A 67 3.41 -0.26 -7.02
CA TYR A 67 2.53 -1.41 -6.95
C TYR A 67 2.21 -1.95 -8.36
N ARG A 68 1.82 -1.06 -9.26
CA ARG A 68 1.43 -1.41 -10.63
C ARG A 68 2.52 -2.18 -11.38
N LEU A 69 3.77 -1.74 -11.21
CA LEU A 69 4.91 -2.38 -11.89
C LEU A 69 5.17 -3.80 -11.41
N HIS A 70 4.72 -4.16 -10.22
CA HIS A 70 4.94 -5.47 -9.63
C HIS A 70 3.65 -6.26 -9.40
N GLU A 71 2.54 -5.78 -9.94
CA GLU A 71 1.21 -6.35 -9.68
C GLU A 71 1.12 -7.85 -10.01
N ASP A 72 1.75 -8.26 -11.09
CA ASP A 72 1.74 -9.65 -11.55
C ASP A 72 2.54 -10.61 -10.66
N LEU A 73 3.36 -10.07 -9.77
CA LEU A 73 4.13 -10.87 -8.82
C LEU A 73 3.37 -11.14 -7.52
N PHE A 74 2.23 -10.50 -7.31
CA PHE A 74 1.49 -10.63 -6.06
C PHE A 74 0.54 -11.81 -6.08
N ASN A 75 0.33 -12.37 -4.89
CA ASN A 75 -0.78 -13.31 -4.68
C ASN A 75 -2.10 -12.55 -4.93
N SER A 76 -3.12 -13.28 -5.35
CA SER A 76 -4.45 -12.71 -5.54
C SER A 76 -5.30 -12.88 -4.27
N GLY A 77 -6.41 -12.15 -4.22
CA GLY A 77 -7.35 -12.25 -3.10
C GLY A 77 -6.87 -11.52 -1.85
N LEU A 78 -6.22 -10.37 -2.01
CA LEU A 78 -5.69 -9.60 -0.90
C LEU A 78 -6.27 -8.19 -0.87
N ASN A 79 -6.64 -7.72 0.31
CA ASN A 79 -6.85 -6.31 0.56
C ASN A 79 -5.60 -5.74 1.20
N ILE A 80 -4.97 -4.77 0.53
CA ILE A 80 -3.71 -4.18 0.94
C ILE A 80 -3.94 -2.71 1.24
N VAL A 81 -3.52 -2.26 2.42
CA VAL A 81 -3.55 -0.84 2.78
C VAL A 81 -2.14 -0.41 3.11
N VAL A 82 -1.68 0.63 2.42
CA VAL A 82 -0.37 1.25 2.65
C VAL A 82 -0.58 2.60 3.33
N ILE A 83 0.06 2.78 4.47
CA ILE A 83 0.04 4.05 5.20
C ILE A 83 1.42 4.67 5.10
N ALA A 84 1.51 5.91 4.61
CA ALA A 84 2.76 6.64 4.57
C ALA A 84 3.06 7.23 5.94
N ARG A 85 4.31 7.08 6.38
CA ARG A 85 4.82 7.65 7.61
C ARG A 85 5.54 8.96 7.32
N LYS A 86 5.74 9.78 8.35
CA LYS A 86 6.54 10.99 8.26
C LYS A 86 7.93 10.65 7.70
N GLY A 87 8.37 11.41 6.70
CA GLY A 87 9.63 11.13 6.00
C GLY A 87 9.43 10.51 4.61
N ALA A 88 8.25 9.93 4.34
CA ALA A 88 7.95 9.38 3.03
C ALA A 88 7.92 10.46 1.92
N ASP A 89 7.70 11.70 2.29
CA ASP A 89 7.72 12.85 1.39
C ASP A 89 9.10 13.13 0.79
N GLU A 90 10.16 12.60 1.40
CA GLU A 90 11.54 12.78 0.94
C GLU A 90 11.98 11.71 -0.07
N LEU A 91 11.16 10.69 -0.29
CA LEU A 91 11.53 9.57 -1.14
C LEU A 91 11.32 9.87 -2.63
N ASP A 92 12.25 9.40 -3.46
CA ASP A 92 12.05 9.31 -4.89
C ASP A 92 11.33 7.99 -5.24
N PHE A 93 11.14 7.74 -6.53
CA PHE A 93 10.47 6.53 -6.98
C PHE A 93 11.20 5.25 -6.54
N TYR A 94 12.51 5.20 -6.74
CA TYR A 94 13.30 4.01 -6.41
C TYR A 94 13.27 3.70 -4.92
N GLN A 95 13.38 4.72 -4.09
CA GLN A 95 13.34 4.57 -2.65
C GLN A 95 11.95 4.11 -2.19
N THR A 96 10.90 4.65 -2.78
CA THR A 96 9.52 4.23 -2.51
C THR A 96 9.33 2.76 -2.89
N GLU A 97 9.74 2.39 -4.10
CA GLU A 97 9.65 1.02 -4.61
C GLU A 97 10.37 0.04 -3.71
N LYS A 98 11.61 0.35 -3.36
CA LYS A 98 12.43 -0.51 -2.48
C LYS A 98 11.79 -0.70 -1.12
N SER A 99 11.25 0.37 -0.55
CA SER A 99 10.59 0.33 0.75
C SER A 99 9.33 -0.52 0.74
N LEU A 100 8.52 -0.40 -0.31
CA LEU A 100 7.30 -1.20 -0.46
C LEU A 100 7.62 -2.67 -0.73
N MET A 101 8.59 -2.96 -1.58
CA MET A 101 9.00 -4.33 -1.87
C MET A 101 9.51 -5.04 -0.61
N HIS A 102 10.20 -4.33 0.25
CA HIS A 102 10.62 -4.84 1.55
C HIS A 102 9.42 -5.32 2.37
N LEU A 103 8.37 -4.50 2.46
CA LEU A 103 7.16 -4.85 3.20
C LEU A 103 6.40 -6.01 2.55
N MET A 104 6.35 -6.07 1.23
CA MET A 104 5.72 -7.16 0.51
C MET A 104 6.42 -8.50 0.78
N LYS A 105 7.75 -8.49 0.84
CA LYS A 105 8.53 -9.67 1.21
C LYS A 105 8.28 -10.09 2.64
N LEU A 106 8.17 -9.14 3.57
CA LEU A 106 7.86 -9.43 4.97
C LEU A 106 6.48 -10.07 5.12
N HIS A 107 5.52 -9.66 4.31
CA HIS A 107 4.17 -10.23 4.29
C HIS A 107 4.09 -11.57 3.54
N LYS A 108 5.13 -11.93 2.80
CA LYS A 108 5.18 -13.16 1.99
C LYS A 108 4.03 -13.22 0.97
N ILE A 109 3.73 -12.09 0.34
CA ILE A 109 2.65 -11.97 -0.64
C ILE A 109 3.14 -11.96 -2.09
N LEU A 110 4.42 -12.09 -2.31
CA LEU A 110 5.01 -12.24 -3.64
C LEU A 110 5.09 -13.71 -4.02
N ASN A 111 4.73 -13.98 -5.25
CA ASN A 111 4.86 -15.32 -5.82
C ASN A 111 6.33 -15.67 -6.08
#